data_c902897196908805cb8d72a2ac72218a
#
_entry.id   c902897196908805cb8d72a2ac72218a
#
_cell.length_a   1.000
_cell.length_b   1.000
_cell.length_c   1.000
_cell.angle_alpha   90.00
_cell.angle_beta   90.00
_cell.angle_gamma   90.00
#
_symmetry.space_group_name_H-M   'P 1'
#
loop_
_entity.id
_entity.type
_entity.pdbx_description
1 polymer ?
#
loop_
_entity_poly.entity_id
_entity_poly.type
_entity_poly.pdbx_seq_one_letter_code
_entity_poly.pdbx_strand_id
1 'polypeptide(L)'
;MYLSPKSPENKFSKELDLSLYSRGMGAIGLPGDLSSQSRFIRVAYTKLNSFSKEDEKSSVSQFFHILGSVDQQRGCCDLGDDKFEITIYTSCCNVNKGIYYYTTYD
;
A
#
# COMPACT_ATOMS: atom_id res chain seq x y z
N MET A 1 -4.73 -0.28 -15.71
CA MET A 1 -3.34 0.14 -15.38
C MET A 1 -2.68 -0.92 -14.53
N TYR A 2 -1.44 -1.23 -14.82
CA TYR A 2 -0.70 -2.28 -14.09
C TYR A 2 0.50 -1.69 -13.37
N LEU A 3 0.73 -2.10 -12.11
CA LEU A 3 1.92 -1.71 -11.34
C LEU A 3 3.21 -2.32 -11.87
N SER A 4 3.10 -3.43 -12.57
CA SER A 4 4.25 -4.22 -13.01
C SER A 4 4.20 -4.57 -14.50
N PRO A 5 4.12 -3.59 -15.41
CA PRO A 5 4.21 -3.92 -16.82
C PRO A 5 5.56 -4.53 -17.14
N LYS A 6 5.63 -5.31 -18.23
CA LYS A 6 6.87 -5.96 -18.65
C LYS A 6 7.95 -4.93 -19.00
N SER A 7 7.53 -3.82 -19.59
CA SER A 7 8.43 -2.71 -19.97
C SER A 7 7.75 -1.40 -19.54
N PRO A 8 7.92 -0.99 -18.26
CA PRO A 8 7.29 0.23 -17.77
C PRO A 8 7.96 1.46 -18.38
N GLU A 9 7.15 2.47 -18.68
CA GLU A 9 7.66 3.77 -19.09
C GLU A 9 8.30 4.47 -17.90
N ASN A 10 9.54 4.93 -18.08
CA ASN A 10 10.23 5.74 -17.09
C ASN A 10 9.92 7.22 -17.32
N LYS A 11 9.11 7.80 -16.44
CA LYS A 11 8.70 9.22 -16.53
C LYS A 11 9.76 10.19 -16.01
N PHE A 12 10.79 9.70 -15.34
CA PHE A 12 11.83 10.51 -14.68
C PHE A 12 13.14 10.56 -15.48
N SER A 13 13.44 9.51 -16.24
CA SER A 13 14.61 9.46 -17.10
C SER A 13 14.32 8.62 -18.34
N LYS A 14 14.33 9.23 -19.50
CA LYS A 14 14.13 8.52 -20.78
C LYS A 14 15.29 7.63 -21.16
N GLU A 15 16.46 7.84 -20.53
CA GLU A 15 17.68 7.11 -20.82
C GLU A 15 17.77 5.80 -20.04
N LEU A 16 16.99 5.65 -18.95
CA LEU A 16 17.00 4.47 -18.13
C LEU A 16 15.88 3.52 -18.53
N ASP A 17 16.24 2.35 -19.03
CA ASP A 17 15.30 1.28 -19.37
C ASP A 17 14.98 0.46 -18.11
N LEU A 18 13.76 0.61 -17.59
CA LEU A 18 13.31 -0.10 -16.39
C LEU A 18 13.08 -1.59 -16.62
N SER A 19 12.93 -2.03 -17.88
CA SER A 19 12.74 -3.44 -18.19
C SER A 19 13.96 -4.31 -17.89
N LEU A 20 15.14 -3.71 -17.76
CA LEU A 20 16.40 -4.39 -17.48
C LEU A 20 16.54 -4.85 -16.02
N TYR A 21 15.74 -4.34 -15.09
CA TYR A 21 15.93 -4.57 -13.67
C TYR A 21 14.98 -5.64 -13.10
N SER A 22 13.74 -5.30 -12.94
CA SER A 22 12.75 -6.24 -12.41
C SER A 22 11.33 -5.78 -12.74
N ARG A 23 10.38 -6.69 -12.58
CA ARG A 23 8.97 -6.30 -12.61
C ARG A 23 8.62 -5.53 -11.34
N GLY A 24 7.55 -4.75 -11.38
CA GLY A 24 7.12 -3.97 -10.22
C GLY A 24 7.63 -2.53 -10.20
N MET A 25 8.30 -2.09 -11.24
CA MET A 25 8.86 -0.74 -11.32
C MET A 25 7.89 0.31 -11.88
N GLY A 26 6.67 -0.06 -12.24
CA GLY A 26 5.69 0.86 -12.83
C GLY A 26 5.22 1.98 -11.90
N ALA A 27 5.46 1.84 -10.59
CA ALA A 27 5.13 2.83 -9.58
C ALA A 27 6.33 3.69 -9.13
N ILE A 28 7.44 3.63 -9.86
CA ILE A 28 8.59 4.50 -9.58
C ILE A 28 8.15 5.96 -9.60
N GLY A 29 8.51 6.71 -8.55
CA GLY A 29 8.12 8.11 -8.39
C GLY A 29 6.93 8.34 -7.48
N LEU A 30 6.24 7.30 -7.00
CA LEU A 30 5.28 7.47 -5.91
C LEU A 30 6.00 8.00 -4.66
N PRO A 31 5.38 8.94 -3.92
CA PRO A 31 5.99 9.46 -2.71
C PRO A 31 6.18 8.35 -1.67
N GLY A 32 7.37 8.28 -1.08
CA GLY A 32 7.76 7.20 -0.18
C GLY A 32 7.80 7.57 1.30
N ASP A 33 7.52 8.82 1.65
CA ASP A 33 7.51 9.26 3.04
C ASP A 33 6.26 8.81 3.79
N LEU A 34 6.26 9.02 5.11
CA LEU A 34 5.19 8.54 6.00
C LEU A 34 4.13 9.61 6.30
N SER A 35 4.15 10.74 5.60
CA SER A 35 3.11 11.74 5.75
C SER A 35 1.72 11.19 5.36
N SER A 36 0.69 11.75 5.94
CA SER A 36 -0.70 11.36 5.65
C SER A 36 -1.03 11.46 4.16
N GLN A 37 -0.58 12.52 3.51
CA GLN A 37 -0.79 12.76 2.07
C GLN A 37 -0.10 11.69 1.22
N SER A 38 1.16 11.39 1.50
CA SER A 38 1.93 10.41 0.75
C SER A 38 1.39 8.99 0.94
N ARG A 39 0.98 8.64 2.16
CA ARG A 39 0.36 7.35 2.44
C ARG A 39 -0.99 7.21 1.72
N PHE A 40 -1.78 8.27 1.68
CA PHE A 40 -3.04 8.29 0.93
C PHE A 40 -2.81 8.00 -0.55
N ILE A 41 -1.84 8.70 -1.16
CA ILE A 41 -1.51 8.50 -2.58
C ILE A 41 -1.07 7.06 -2.84
N ARG A 42 -0.20 6.50 -2.00
CA ARG A 42 0.27 5.12 -2.17
C ARG A 42 -0.85 4.09 -2.01
N VAL A 43 -1.69 4.24 -1.00
CA VAL A 43 -2.78 3.28 -0.78
C VAL A 43 -3.84 3.37 -1.88
N ALA A 44 -4.16 4.57 -2.34
CA ALA A 44 -5.10 4.77 -3.45
C ALA A 44 -4.57 4.13 -4.74
N TYR A 45 -3.31 4.34 -5.06
CA TYR A 45 -2.66 3.74 -6.22
C TYR A 45 -2.63 2.21 -6.11
N THR A 46 -2.27 1.69 -4.95
CA THR A 46 -2.27 0.24 -4.69
C THR A 46 -3.66 -0.35 -4.85
N LYS A 47 -4.68 0.29 -4.27
CA LYS A 47 -6.07 -0.14 -4.41
C LYS A 47 -6.51 -0.21 -5.88
N LEU A 48 -6.25 0.84 -6.65
CA LEU A 48 -6.67 0.92 -8.06
C LEU A 48 -6.00 -0.12 -8.95
N ASN A 49 -4.85 -0.63 -8.54
CA ASN A 49 -4.07 -1.60 -9.32
C ASN A 49 -4.07 -3.01 -8.71
N SER A 50 -4.76 -3.21 -7.59
CA SER A 50 -4.87 -4.51 -6.95
C SER A 50 -6.04 -5.30 -7.50
N PHE A 51 -5.89 -6.62 -7.45
CA PHE A 51 -6.92 -7.56 -7.88
C PHE A 51 -7.26 -8.50 -6.73
N SER A 52 -8.54 -8.77 -6.54
CA SER A 52 -9.01 -9.81 -5.62
C SER A 52 -10.01 -10.72 -6.32
N LYS A 53 -10.10 -11.96 -5.85
CA LYS A 53 -11.18 -12.87 -6.24
C LYS A 53 -12.51 -12.37 -5.64
N GLU A 54 -13.62 -12.85 -6.19
CA GLU A 54 -14.96 -12.38 -5.76
C GLU A 54 -15.40 -12.93 -4.39
N ASP A 55 -14.70 -13.93 -3.85
CA ASP A 55 -15.05 -14.50 -2.56
C ASP A 55 -14.65 -13.58 -1.39
N GLU A 56 -15.37 -13.71 -0.27
CA GLU A 56 -15.17 -12.88 0.92
C GLU A 56 -13.76 -13.01 1.50
N LYS A 57 -13.27 -14.24 1.65
CA LYS A 57 -11.96 -14.50 2.24
C LYS A 57 -10.85 -13.81 1.46
N SER A 58 -10.86 -13.93 0.14
CA SER A 58 -9.87 -13.31 -0.73
C SER A 58 -9.98 -11.79 -0.72
N SER A 59 -11.21 -11.26 -0.72
CA SER A 59 -11.44 -9.81 -0.69
C SER A 59 -11.00 -9.18 0.62
N VAL A 60 -11.30 -9.80 1.76
CA VAL A 60 -10.87 -9.33 3.08
C VAL A 60 -9.34 -9.40 3.20
N SER A 61 -8.74 -10.51 2.77
CA SER A 61 -7.29 -10.66 2.76
C SER A 61 -6.62 -9.57 1.91
N GLN A 62 -7.12 -9.33 0.70
CA GLN A 62 -6.57 -8.31 -0.18
C GLN A 62 -6.72 -6.90 0.42
N PHE A 63 -7.84 -6.63 1.09
CA PHE A 63 -8.05 -5.36 1.78
C PHE A 63 -6.95 -5.09 2.82
N PHE A 64 -6.63 -6.09 3.64
CA PHE A 64 -5.57 -5.96 4.64
C PHE A 64 -4.19 -5.81 4.00
N HIS A 65 -3.91 -6.48 2.88
CA HIS A 65 -2.66 -6.29 2.14
C HIS A 65 -2.55 -4.87 1.57
N ILE A 66 -3.63 -4.33 1.03
CA ILE A 66 -3.64 -2.95 0.51
C ILE A 66 -3.32 -1.96 1.63
N LEU A 67 -4.00 -2.05 2.77
CA LEU A 67 -3.75 -1.15 3.90
C LEU A 67 -2.39 -1.40 4.55
N GLY A 68 -1.92 -2.64 4.58
CA GLY A 68 -0.58 -2.98 5.06
C GLY A 68 0.54 -2.28 4.29
N SER A 69 0.30 -1.89 3.05
CA SER A 69 1.29 -1.16 2.25
C SER A 69 1.61 0.24 2.79
N VAL A 70 0.79 0.76 3.69
CA VAL A 70 0.96 2.09 4.31
C VAL A 70 1.02 2.02 5.84
N ASP A 71 1.30 0.85 6.40
CA ASP A 71 1.53 0.68 7.83
C ASP A 71 2.71 1.53 8.31
N GLN A 72 2.55 2.11 9.48
CA GLN A 72 3.62 2.85 10.15
C GLN A 72 4.23 1.98 11.24
N GLN A 73 5.50 1.66 11.10
CA GLN A 73 6.24 0.85 12.05
C GLN A 73 6.80 1.70 13.18
N ARG A 74 6.89 1.11 14.38
CA ARG A 74 7.48 1.76 15.54
C ARG A 74 8.92 2.17 15.23
N GLY A 75 9.24 3.42 15.49
CA GLY A 75 10.57 3.99 15.25
C GLY A 75 10.70 4.78 13.94
N CYS A 76 9.82 4.57 12.96
CA CYS A 76 9.93 5.25 11.67
C CYS A 76 9.41 6.68 11.68
N CYS A 77 8.49 7.02 12.59
CA CYS A 77 7.95 8.37 12.74
C CYS A 77 8.07 8.78 14.22
N ASP A 78 9.14 9.48 14.54
CA ASP A 78 9.49 9.90 15.90
C ASP A 78 8.77 11.22 16.22
N LEU A 79 8.01 11.20 17.32
CA LEU A 79 7.31 12.37 17.85
C LEU A 79 8.08 13.07 19.00
N GLY A 80 9.24 12.56 19.36
CA GLY A 80 10.00 12.99 20.52
C GLY A 80 9.56 12.31 21.81
N ASP A 81 10.38 12.38 22.85
CA ASP A 81 10.11 11.82 24.18
C ASP A 81 9.79 10.30 24.15
N ASP A 82 10.52 9.56 23.35
CA ASP A 82 10.32 8.10 23.12
C ASP A 82 8.91 7.73 22.63
N LYS A 83 8.24 8.65 21.96
CA LYS A 83 6.91 8.43 21.36
C LYS A 83 7.03 8.28 19.85
N PHE A 84 6.30 7.31 19.32
CA PHE A 84 6.31 7.03 17.88
C PHE A 84 4.89 6.98 17.35
N GLU A 85 4.72 7.48 16.14
CA GLU A 85 3.48 7.27 15.40
C GLU A 85 3.50 5.87 14.79
N ILE A 86 2.48 5.07 15.06
CA ILE A 86 2.35 3.70 14.55
C ILE A 86 0.93 3.43 14.08
N THR A 87 0.77 2.46 13.21
CA THR A 87 -0.55 1.91 12.88
C THR A 87 -1.00 1.02 14.03
N ILE A 88 -1.92 1.51 14.84
CA ILE A 88 -2.39 0.81 16.04
C ILE A 88 -3.24 -0.39 15.65
N TYR A 89 -4.16 -0.21 14.70
CA TYR A 89 -5.00 -1.26 14.16
C TYR A 89 -5.44 -0.94 12.74
N THR A 90 -5.86 -1.97 12.03
CA THR A 90 -6.48 -1.86 10.72
C THR A 90 -7.81 -2.60 10.74
N SER A 91 -8.86 -2.01 10.21
CA SER A 91 -10.18 -2.60 10.22
C SER A 91 -10.80 -2.68 8.83
N CYS A 92 -11.66 -3.66 8.65
CA CYS A 92 -12.40 -3.93 7.42
C CYS A 92 -13.82 -4.34 7.77
N CYS A 93 -14.80 -3.78 7.07
CA CYS A 93 -16.21 -4.12 7.24
C CYS A 93 -16.76 -4.81 6.00
N ASN A 94 -17.36 -5.99 6.18
CA ASN A 94 -18.22 -6.57 5.16
C ASN A 94 -19.63 -6.06 5.41
N VAL A 95 -20.03 -5.03 4.67
CA VAL A 95 -21.32 -4.36 4.88
C VAL A 95 -22.50 -5.23 4.49
N ASN A 96 -22.33 -6.15 3.55
CA ASN A 96 -23.41 -7.05 3.11
C ASN A 96 -23.79 -8.07 4.18
N LYS A 97 -22.80 -8.53 4.97
CA LYS A 97 -22.98 -9.52 6.03
C LYS A 97 -22.98 -8.91 7.43
N GLY A 98 -22.63 -7.63 7.57
CA GLY A 98 -22.50 -6.98 8.86
C GLY A 98 -21.35 -7.52 9.71
N ILE A 99 -20.25 -7.93 9.08
CA ILE A 99 -19.08 -8.49 9.77
C ILE A 99 -17.97 -7.45 9.82
N TYR A 100 -17.37 -7.29 10.99
CA TYR A 100 -16.24 -6.41 11.24
C TYR A 100 -14.99 -7.23 11.51
N TYR A 101 -13.95 -6.98 10.73
CA TYR A 101 -12.63 -7.61 10.85
C TYR A 101 -11.62 -6.57 11.31
N TYR A 102 -10.65 -6.98 12.10
CA TYR A 102 -9.56 -6.09 12.47
C TYR A 102 -8.28 -6.86 12.77
N THR A 103 -7.16 -6.16 12.62
CA THR A 103 -5.84 -6.61 13.06
C THR A 103 -5.22 -5.52 13.92
N THR A 104 -4.40 -5.90 14.88
CA THR A 104 -3.67 -4.98 15.74
C THR A 104 -2.18 -5.03 15.44
N TYR A 105 -1.46 -4.00 15.88
CA TYR A 105 -0.01 -3.95 15.69
C TYR A 105 0.70 -5.08 16.47
N ASP A 106 0.25 -5.36 17.68
CA ASP A 106 0.82 -6.38 18.54
C ASP A 106 0.04 -7.69 18.49
#